data_d3f31934cb518a25d9a17cd2af4074c7
#
_entry.id   d3f31934cb518a25d9a17cd2af4074c7
#
_cell.length_a   1.000
_cell.length_b   1.000
_cell.length_c   1.000
_cell.angle_alpha   90.00
_cell.angle_beta   90.00
_cell.angle_gamma   90.00
#
_symmetry.space_group_name_H-M   'P 1'
#
loop_
_entity.id
_entity.type
_entity.pdbx_description
1 polymer ?
#
loop_
_entity_poly.entity_id
_entity_poly.type
_entity_poly.pdbx_seq_one_letter_code
_entity_poly.pdbx_strand_id
1 'polypeptide(L)'
;DRERGVGGMLLEVDAHLHIEPRRDRAYRGGMATSDTTAEKSDTRFFGQPWALVHIFGVEMWERFSFYGMQGILLIYLYFSVTEGGLGLSQAVAGGIVGAYGGSVYLSTILGAWIADRMLGSERVLFLSAIVIVAGHVALALLPGFIGVGVGLVLVALGSGGLKANATSVVGTLYSADDTRRDAGFSLFYLGINLGAFMGPILTGILQSTLGFHYGFGLAAIGMTLGLVQYLSLIHI
;
A
#
# COMPACT_ATOMS: atom_id res chain seq x y z
N ASP A 1 -30.79 -24.07 -59.05
CA ASP A 1 -29.93 -23.98 -60.23
C ASP A 1 -28.55 -23.39 -59.89
N ARG A 2 -27.60 -24.22 -60.16
CA ARG A 2 -26.14 -24.02 -60.34
C ARG A 2 -25.28 -23.92 -59.11
N GLU A 3 -24.87 -25.13 -58.74
CA GLU A 3 -23.47 -25.39 -58.31
C GLU A 3 -22.45 -24.85 -59.30
N ARG A 4 -21.31 -24.46 -58.81
CA ARG A 4 -19.91 -24.61 -59.22
C ARG A 4 -19.09 -23.64 -58.37
N GLY A 5 -18.16 -24.02 -57.50
CA GLY A 5 -17.03 -24.87 -57.82
C GLY A 5 -15.83 -24.00 -58.15
N VAL A 6 -14.97 -23.71 -57.14
CA VAL A 6 -13.54 -23.36 -57.27
C VAL A 6 -12.90 -23.92 -56.03
N GLY A 7 -12.20 -24.97 -55.96
CA GLY A 7 -11.15 -25.54 -56.75
C GLY A 7 -9.80 -24.92 -56.42
N GLY A 8 -9.09 -25.51 -55.42
CA GLY A 8 -7.68 -25.78 -55.49
C GLY A 8 -6.70 -24.58 -55.56
N MET A 9 -5.96 -24.37 -54.50
CA MET A 9 -4.52 -24.08 -54.59
C MET A 9 -3.83 -24.38 -53.30
N LEU A 10 -3.55 -25.64 -53.05
CA LEU A 10 -2.50 -26.08 -52.14
C LEU A 10 -1.16 -25.78 -52.81
N LEU A 11 -0.44 -24.80 -52.37
CA LEU A 11 0.96 -24.65 -52.69
C LEU A 11 1.76 -25.43 -51.65
N GLU A 12 2.17 -26.59 -52.06
CA GLU A 12 3.22 -27.45 -51.53
C GLU A 12 4.53 -26.66 -51.51
N VAL A 13 5.05 -26.29 -50.39
CA VAL A 13 6.41 -25.80 -50.19
C VAL A 13 7.19 -26.87 -49.45
N ASP A 14 7.68 -27.83 -50.25
CA ASP A 14 8.77 -28.71 -49.87
C ASP A 14 10.04 -27.89 -49.70
N ALA A 15 10.45 -27.64 -48.46
CA ALA A 15 11.80 -27.17 -48.15
C ALA A 15 12.52 -28.29 -47.38
N HIS A 16 13.20 -29.12 -48.11
CA HIS A 16 14.21 -30.04 -47.59
C HIS A 16 15.30 -29.23 -46.88
N LEU A 17 15.22 -29.09 -45.59
CA LEU A 17 16.34 -28.68 -44.73
C LEU A 17 17.06 -29.94 -44.26
N HIS A 18 18.11 -30.30 -44.93
CA HIS A 18 19.10 -31.25 -44.48
C HIS A 18 19.74 -30.72 -43.20
N ILE A 19 19.30 -31.24 -42.04
CA ILE A 19 20.00 -31.05 -40.78
C ILE A 19 21.01 -32.18 -40.66
N GLU A 20 22.29 -31.90 -40.89
CA GLU A 20 23.38 -32.81 -40.58
C GLU A 20 23.41 -33.09 -39.07
N PRO A 21 23.57 -34.35 -38.61
CA PRO A 21 23.73 -34.66 -37.22
C PRO A 21 25.11 -34.16 -36.75
N ARG A 22 25.10 -33.10 -35.97
CA ARG A 22 26.28 -32.59 -35.28
C ARG A 22 26.76 -33.65 -34.28
N ARG A 23 27.91 -34.21 -34.57
CA ARG A 23 28.63 -35.19 -33.76
C ARG A 23 28.70 -34.78 -32.29
N ASP A 24 28.22 -35.68 -31.43
CA ASP A 24 28.39 -35.63 -29.97
C ASP A 24 29.89 -35.52 -29.64
N ARG A 25 30.31 -34.31 -29.27
CA ARG A 25 31.51 -34.14 -28.48
C ARG A 25 31.13 -34.36 -27.03
N ALA A 26 31.41 -35.52 -26.53
CA ALA A 26 31.35 -35.89 -25.12
C ALA A 26 32.08 -34.84 -24.29
N TYR A 27 31.34 -33.90 -23.69
CA TYR A 27 31.82 -33.04 -22.62
C TYR A 27 31.74 -33.86 -21.33
N ARG A 28 32.76 -34.69 -21.07
CA ARG A 28 33.07 -35.12 -19.72
C ARG A 28 33.66 -33.93 -18.97
N GLY A 29 32.81 -33.12 -18.44
CA GLY A 29 33.13 -32.04 -17.50
C GLY A 29 32.30 -32.26 -16.24
N GLY A 30 32.98 -32.47 -15.14
CA GLY A 30 32.56 -32.75 -13.80
C GLY A 30 31.10 -32.43 -13.47
N MET A 31 30.41 -33.39 -12.87
CA MET A 31 29.27 -33.15 -12.01
C MET A 31 29.77 -32.28 -10.85
N ALA A 32 29.76 -30.99 -11.09
CA ALA A 32 29.60 -30.05 -10.00
C ALA A 32 28.20 -30.35 -9.43
N THR A 33 28.17 -31.08 -8.33
CA THR A 33 27.04 -31.11 -7.44
C THR A 33 26.78 -29.64 -7.11
N SER A 34 25.85 -29.00 -7.82
CA SER A 34 25.25 -27.79 -7.33
C SER A 34 24.60 -28.19 -6.01
N ASP A 35 25.33 -27.95 -4.92
CA ASP A 35 24.74 -27.79 -3.61
C ASP A 35 23.73 -26.66 -3.76
N THR A 36 22.55 -27.00 -4.24
CA THR A 36 21.35 -26.24 -3.99
C THR A 36 21.08 -26.43 -2.50
N THR A 37 21.83 -25.70 -1.66
CA THR A 37 21.34 -25.32 -0.36
C THR A 37 20.01 -24.63 -0.67
N ALA A 38 18.91 -25.40 -0.57
CA ALA A 38 17.56 -24.85 -0.62
C ALA A 38 17.57 -23.74 0.41
N GLU A 39 17.56 -22.50 -0.08
CA GLU A 39 17.55 -21.31 0.75
C GLU A 39 16.36 -21.49 1.68
N LYS A 40 16.66 -21.72 2.97
CA LYS A 40 15.68 -22.13 3.96
C LYS A 40 14.64 -21.02 3.98
N SER A 41 13.49 -21.24 3.35
CA SER A 41 12.46 -20.20 3.19
C SER A 41 12.13 -19.63 4.57
N ASP A 42 12.23 -18.32 4.72
CA ASP A 42 11.89 -17.63 5.97
C ASP A 42 10.40 -17.87 6.28
N THR A 43 10.10 -18.40 7.47
CA THR A 43 8.75 -18.80 7.91
C THR A 43 8.42 -18.26 9.31
N ARG A 44 9.16 -17.24 9.78
CA ARG A 44 9.11 -16.75 11.17
C ARG A 44 7.81 -16.06 11.56
N PHE A 45 7.02 -15.57 10.60
CA PHE A 45 5.76 -14.88 10.87
C PHE A 45 4.56 -15.71 10.38
N PHE A 46 3.99 -16.55 11.22
CA PHE A 46 2.86 -17.43 10.86
C PHE A 46 3.11 -18.25 9.59
N GLY A 47 4.35 -18.73 9.40
CA GLY A 47 4.75 -19.44 8.19
C GLY A 47 5.13 -18.53 7.01
N GLN A 48 5.13 -17.21 7.19
CA GLN A 48 5.45 -16.19 6.19
C GLN A 48 6.83 -15.57 6.42
N PRO A 49 7.41 -14.88 5.41
CA PRO A 49 8.64 -14.13 5.55
C PRO A 49 8.55 -13.07 6.65
N TRP A 50 9.62 -12.89 7.44
CA TRP A 50 9.67 -11.89 8.51
C TRP A 50 9.45 -10.45 8.00
N ALA A 51 9.89 -10.16 6.77
CA ALA A 51 9.65 -8.88 6.13
C ALA A 51 8.16 -8.50 6.05
N LEU A 52 7.26 -9.48 5.99
CA LEU A 52 5.81 -9.23 5.99
C LEU A 52 5.33 -8.55 7.27
N VAL A 53 5.96 -8.81 8.44
CA VAL A 53 5.60 -8.17 9.72
C VAL A 53 5.67 -6.65 9.62
N HIS A 54 6.71 -6.15 8.95
CA HIS A 54 6.95 -4.71 8.86
C HIS A 54 5.92 -4.05 7.94
N ILE A 55 5.62 -4.67 6.79
CA ILE A 55 4.63 -4.13 5.86
C ILE A 55 3.21 -4.25 6.44
N PHE A 56 2.90 -5.38 7.08
CA PHE A 56 1.68 -5.57 7.87
C PHE A 56 1.51 -4.46 8.91
N GLY A 57 2.57 -4.16 9.67
CA GLY A 57 2.53 -3.14 10.72
C GLY A 57 2.36 -1.73 10.15
N VAL A 58 3.10 -1.38 9.10
CA VAL A 58 2.97 -0.07 8.44
C VAL A 58 1.54 0.15 7.94
N GLU A 59 0.99 -0.84 7.25
CA GLU A 59 -0.37 -0.72 6.70
C GLU A 59 -1.41 -0.69 7.83
N MET A 60 -1.26 -1.53 8.85
CA MET A 60 -2.13 -1.52 10.02
C MET A 60 -2.15 -0.14 10.71
N TRP A 61 -0.99 0.45 10.97
CA TRP A 61 -0.88 1.77 11.60
C TRP A 61 -1.35 2.90 10.69
N GLU A 62 -1.12 2.78 9.38
CA GLU A 62 -1.66 3.73 8.42
C GLU A 62 -3.20 3.69 8.40
N ARG A 63 -3.80 2.49 8.32
CA ARG A 63 -5.27 2.36 8.39
C ARG A 63 -5.83 2.85 9.73
N PHE A 64 -5.14 2.55 10.82
CA PHE A 64 -5.48 3.08 12.14
C PHE A 64 -5.55 4.61 12.12
N SER A 65 -4.49 5.26 11.65
CA SER A 65 -4.41 6.73 11.63
C SER A 65 -5.39 7.35 10.64
N PHE A 66 -5.53 6.76 9.45
CA PHE A 66 -6.42 7.24 8.40
C PHE A 66 -7.89 7.18 8.82
N TYR A 67 -8.37 6.00 9.20
CA TYR A 67 -9.77 5.84 9.60
C TYR A 67 -10.06 6.46 10.97
N GLY A 68 -9.09 6.46 11.88
CA GLY A 68 -9.21 7.17 13.16
C GLY A 68 -9.39 8.67 12.94
N MET A 69 -8.56 9.30 12.13
CA MET A 69 -8.69 10.70 11.77
C MET A 69 -10.02 10.98 11.06
N GLN A 70 -10.37 10.16 10.06
CA GLN A 70 -11.58 10.34 9.27
C GLN A 70 -12.86 10.23 10.13
N GLY A 71 -12.86 9.34 11.13
CA GLY A 71 -13.98 9.15 12.05
C GLY A 71 -14.31 10.40 12.86
N ILE A 72 -13.33 11.21 13.23
CA ILE A 72 -13.53 12.44 14.01
C ILE A 72 -13.51 13.70 13.16
N LEU A 73 -12.98 13.66 11.94
CA LEU A 73 -12.81 14.81 11.05
C LEU A 73 -14.16 15.50 10.74
N LEU A 74 -15.16 14.72 10.32
CA LEU A 74 -16.46 15.27 9.97
C LEU A 74 -17.06 16.03 11.14
N ILE A 75 -17.00 15.43 12.35
CA ILE A 75 -17.52 16.01 13.58
C ILE A 75 -16.75 17.29 13.91
N TYR A 76 -15.43 17.28 13.82
CA TYR A 76 -14.59 18.46 14.04
C TYR A 76 -14.97 19.63 13.15
N LEU A 77 -15.30 19.37 11.89
CA LEU A 77 -15.66 20.41 10.94
C LEU A 77 -16.99 21.08 11.26
N TYR A 78 -18.02 20.34 11.71
CA TYR A 78 -19.35 20.92 11.91
C TYR A 78 -19.71 21.23 13.38
N PHE A 79 -19.02 20.68 14.37
CA PHE A 79 -19.28 21.02 15.79
C PHE A 79 -19.03 22.50 16.04
N SER A 80 -19.76 23.04 17.01
CA SER A 80 -19.64 24.45 17.38
C SER A 80 -18.22 24.78 17.87
N VAL A 81 -17.85 26.03 17.69
CA VAL A 81 -16.53 26.52 18.14
C VAL A 81 -16.39 26.39 19.67
N THR A 82 -17.50 26.50 20.41
CA THR A 82 -17.54 26.33 21.87
C THR A 82 -17.30 24.87 22.32
N GLU A 83 -17.54 23.93 21.41
CA GLU A 83 -17.27 22.50 21.62
C GLU A 83 -15.93 22.07 21.01
N GLY A 84 -15.11 23.03 20.58
CA GLY A 84 -13.79 22.79 19.99
C GLY A 84 -13.80 22.39 18.52
N GLY A 85 -14.94 22.53 17.81
CA GLY A 85 -15.07 22.33 16.38
C GLY A 85 -14.87 23.63 15.58
N LEU A 86 -15.13 23.58 14.27
CA LEU A 86 -14.98 24.72 13.35
C LEU A 86 -16.29 25.42 13.01
N GLY A 87 -17.43 24.90 13.42
CA GLY A 87 -18.75 25.53 13.25
C GLY A 87 -19.25 25.62 11.80
N LEU A 88 -18.77 24.75 10.93
CA LEU A 88 -19.21 24.71 9.53
C LEU A 88 -20.62 24.09 9.41
N SER A 89 -21.33 24.43 8.35
CA SER A 89 -22.57 23.71 8.02
C SER A 89 -22.23 22.25 7.66
N GLN A 90 -23.12 21.31 7.97
CA GLN A 90 -22.94 19.89 7.65
C GLN A 90 -22.70 19.64 6.15
N ALA A 91 -23.35 20.44 5.29
CA ALA A 91 -23.15 20.32 3.84
C ALA A 91 -21.73 20.69 3.42
N VAL A 92 -21.15 21.77 3.98
CA VAL A 92 -19.75 22.16 3.71
C VAL A 92 -18.78 21.15 4.30
N ALA A 93 -19.00 20.70 5.54
CA ALA A 93 -18.18 19.68 6.17
C ALA A 93 -18.16 18.37 5.38
N GLY A 94 -19.34 17.91 4.94
CA GLY A 94 -19.45 16.72 4.07
C GLY A 94 -18.75 16.92 2.71
N GLY A 95 -18.83 18.11 2.13
CA GLY A 95 -18.11 18.47 0.91
C GLY A 95 -16.59 18.38 1.07
N ILE A 96 -16.04 18.90 2.18
CA ILE A 96 -14.60 18.82 2.48
C ILE A 96 -14.16 17.35 2.64
N VAL A 97 -14.90 16.55 3.41
CA VAL A 97 -14.57 15.13 3.60
C VAL A 97 -14.66 14.35 2.28
N GLY A 98 -15.65 14.63 1.45
CA GLY A 98 -15.80 14.04 0.13
C GLY A 98 -14.66 14.42 -0.82
N ALA A 99 -14.29 15.70 -0.87
CA ALA A 99 -13.17 16.20 -1.66
C ALA A 99 -11.84 15.59 -1.19
N TYR A 100 -11.63 15.48 0.12
CA TYR A 100 -10.48 14.81 0.70
C TYR A 100 -10.43 13.34 0.26
N GLY A 101 -11.52 12.58 0.39
CA GLY A 101 -11.60 11.20 -0.07
C GLY A 101 -11.26 11.03 -1.54
N GLY A 102 -11.82 11.90 -2.41
CA GLY A 102 -11.50 11.93 -3.84
C GLY A 102 -10.02 12.24 -4.12
N SER A 103 -9.43 13.19 -3.38
CA SER A 103 -8.03 13.56 -3.54
C SER A 103 -7.06 12.44 -3.15
N VAL A 104 -7.39 11.59 -2.17
CA VAL A 104 -6.61 10.37 -1.83
C VAL A 104 -6.54 9.43 -3.02
N TYR A 105 -7.66 9.19 -3.72
CA TYR A 105 -7.66 8.32 -4.90
C TYR A 105 -6.85 8.91 -6.06
N LEU A 106 -6.95 10.22 -6.31
CA LEU A 106 -6.11 10.90 -7.30
C LEU A 106 -4.62 10.82 -6.94
N SER A 107 -4.30 10.99 -5.67
CA SER A 107 -2.92 10.86 -5.17
C SER A 107 -2.37 9.44 -5.32
N THR A 108 -3.22 8.40 -5.35
CA THR A 108 -2.81 7.02 -5.61
C THR A 108 -2.20 6.89 -7.03
N ILE A 109 -2.81 7.54 -8.02
CA ILE A 109 -2.29 7.56 -9.40
C ILE A 109 -0.93 8.26 -9.45
N LEU A 110 -0.81 9.41 -8.78
CA LEU A 110 0.45 10.15 -8.70
C LEU A 110 1.53 9.34 -7.98
N GLY A 111 1.18 8.69 -6.85
CA GLY A 111 2.11 7.85 -6.08
C GLY A 111 2.62 6.65 -6.86
N ALA A 112 1.75 5.96 -7.60
CA ALA A 112 2.14 4.88 -8.49
C ALA A 112 3.07 5.38 -9.60
N TRP A 113 2.73 6.50 -10.25
CA TRP A 113 3.55 7.08 -11.31
C TRP A 113 4.96 7.47 -10.82
N ILE A 114 5.07 8.09 -9.63
CA ILE A 114 6.38 8.45 -9.04
C ILE A 114 7.19 7.19 -8.73
N ALA A 115 6.54 6.13 -8.22
CA ALA A 115 7.19 4.88 -7.92
C ALA A 115 7.75 4.21 -9.20
N ASP A 116 6.93 4.13 -10.24
CA ASP A 116 7.30 3.43 -11.48
C ASP A 116 8.37 4.16 -12.29
N ARG A 117 8.38 5.51 -12.22
CA ARG A 117 9.24 6.32 -13.10
C ARG A 117 10.47 6.91 -12.42
N MET A 118 10.47 7.08 -11.09
CA MET A 118 11.48 7.91 -10.41
C MET A 118 12.16 7.20 -9.24
N LEU A 119 11.44 6.70 -8.27
CA LEU A 119 11.99 6.37 -6.96
C LEU A 119 11.95 4.88 -6.59
N GLY A 120 11.07 4.10 -7.21
CA GLY A 120 10.76 2.73 -6.80
C GLY A 120 9.75 2.68 -5.64
N SER A 121 9.01 1.56 -5.54
CA SER A 121 7.88 1.41 -4.60
C SER A 121 8.28 1.54 -3.13
N GLU A 122 9.44 1.02 -2.74
CA GLU A 122 9.91 1.07 -1.34
C GLU A 122 10.21 2.49 -0.86
N ARG A 123 10.89 3.29 -1.70
CA ARG A 123 11.21 4.69 -1.36
C ARG A 123 9.96 5.55 -1.32
N VAL A 124 9.04 5.35 -2.26
CA VAL A 124 7.76 6.08 -2.27
C VAL A 124 6.95 5.71 -1.04
N LEU A 125 6.87 4.44 -0.66
CA LEU A 125 6.21 4.01 0.56
C LEU A 125 6.79 4.70 1.81
N PHE A 126 8.10 4.73 1.95
CA PHE A 126 8.78 5.37 3.07
C PHE A 126 8.52 6.90 3.13
N LEU A 127 8.72 7.60 2.02
CA LEU A 127 8.47 9.04 1.96
C LEU A 127 6.99 9.37 2.21
N SER A 128 6.09 8.56 1.69
CA SER A 128 4.65 8.67 1.93
C SER A 128 4.31 8.55 3.41
N ALA A 129 4.92 7.60 4.12
CA ALA A 129 4.73 7.45 5.56
C ALA A 129 5.17 8.71 6.34
N ILE A 130 6.29 9.32 5.97
CA ILE A 130 6.75 10.60 6.56
C ILE A 130 5.74 11.71 6.30
N VAL A 131 5.24 11.83 5.08
CA VAL A 131 4.27 12.86 4.70
C VAL A 131 2.96 12.69 5.46
N ILE A 132 2.50 11.44 5.67
CA ILE A 132 1.31 11.15 6.48
C ILE A 132 1.52 11.58 7.94
N VAL A 133 2.67 11.23 8.53
CA VAL A 133 3.01 11.68 9.90
C VAL A 133 2.94 13.20 9.99
N ALA A 134 3.59 13.91 9.07
CA ALA A 134 3.57 15.38 9.05
C ALA A 134 2.13 15.93 8.93
N GLY A 135 1.28 15.30 8.13
CA GLY A 135 -0.13 15.67 7.99
C GLY A 135 -0.93 15.49 9.28
N HIS A 136 -0.79 14.35 9.95
CA HIS A 136 -1.45 14.10 11.24
C HIS A 136 -0.91 15.02 12.35
N VAL A 137 0.38 15.30 12.37
CA VAL A 137 0.98 16.27 13.29
C VAL A 137 0.42 17.68 13.04
N ALA A 138 0.25 18.09 11.76
CA ALA A 138 -0.38 19.35 11.43
C ALA A 138 -1.82 19.43 11.95
N LEU A 139 -2.64 18.37 11.80
CA LEU A 139 -4.00 18.28 12.37
C LEU A 139 -4.01 18.37 13.89
N ALA A 140 -3.01 17.77 14.54
CA ALA A 140 -2.92 17.73 16.00
C ALA A 140 -2.46 19.07 16.61
N LEU A 141 -1.56 19.80 15.96
CA LEU A 141 -0.89 20.98 16.53
C LEU A 141 -1.35 22.30 15.96
N LEU A 142 -1.80 22.35 14.68
CA LEU A 142 -2.22 23.58 14.06
C LEU A 142 -3.73 23.75 14.22
N PRO A 143 -4.21 24.85 14.85
CA PRO A 143 -5.62 25.06 15.05
C PRO A 143 -6.35 25.51 13.79
N GLY A 144 -7.65 25.27 13.73
CA GLY A 144 -8.56 25.84 12.77
C GLY A 144 -8.35 25.34 11.33
N PHE A 145 -8.73 26.19 10.38
CA PHE A 145 -8.69 25.86 8.95
C PHE A 145 -7.29 25.61 8.39
N ILE A 146 -6.25 26.20 8.99
CA ILE A 146 -4.86 26.00 8.55
C ILE A 146 -4.45 24.56 8.83
N GLY A 147 -4.73 24.07 10.05
CA GLY A 147 -4.44 22.68 10.42
C GLY A 147 -5.17 21.68 9.53
N VAL A 148 -6.46 21.92 9.28
CA VAL A 148 -7.26 21.06 8.38
C VAL A 148 -6.71 21.11 6.96
N GLY A 149 -6.48 22.30 6.39
CA GLY A 149 -6.01 22.44 5.01
C GLY A 149 -4.66 21.76 4.79
N VAL A 150 -3.66 22.11 5.61
CA VAL A 150 -2.31 21.52 5.51
C VAL A 150 -2.36 20.03 5.82
N GLY A 151 -3.03 19.65 6.91
CA GLY A 151 -3.08 18.25 7.33
C GLY A 151 -3.74 17.34 6.30
N LEU A 152 -4.93 17.71 5.79
CA LEU A 152 -5.63 16.87 4.81
C LEU A 152 -4.89 16.76 3.48
N VAL A 153 -4.24 17.83 3.00
CA VAL A 153 -3.42 17.77 1.79
C VAL A 153 -2.24 16.80 1.98
N LEU A 154 -1.51 16.92 3.07
CA LEU A 154 -0.38 16.04 3.35
C LEU A 154 -0.82 14.59 3.54
N VAL A 155 -1.88 14.34 4.31
CA VAL A 155 -2.40 12.98 4.50
C VAL A 155 -2.90 12.40 3.17
N ALA A 156 -3.59 13.18 2.33
CA ALA A 156 -4.07 12.69 1.04
C ALA A 156 -2.92 12.29 0.11
N LEU A 157 -1.88 13.14 0.00
CA LEU A 157 -0.71 12.85 -0.83
C LEU A 157 0.04 11.63 -0.32
N GLY A 158 0.29 11.57 0.98
CA GLY A 158 1.00 10.45 1.59
C GLY A 158 0.21 9.13 1.53
N SER A 159 -1.07 9.12 1.91
CA SER A 159 -1.90 7.91 1.87
C SER A 159 -2.08 7.39 0.44
N GLY A 160 -2.20 8.28 -0.56
CA GLY A 160 -2.23 7.86 -1.96
C GLY A 160 -0.95 7.14 -2.37
N GLY A 161 0.22 7.72 -2.05
CA GLY A 161 1.51 7.10 -2.36
C GLY A 161 1.75 5.79 -1.61
N LEU A 162 1.44 5.72 -0.33
CA LEU A 162 1.58 4.50 0.47
C LEU A 162 0.67 3.40 -0.07
N LYS A 163 -0.62 3.68 -0.24
CA LYS A 163 -1.63 2.73 -0.71
C LYS A 163 -1.28 2.11 -2.07
N ALA A 164 -0.76 2.92 -3.01
CA ALA A 164 -0.35 2.44 -4.32
C ALA A 164 0.78 1.41 -4.25
N ASN A 165 1.70 1.57 -3.30
CA ASN A 165 2.96 0.84 -3.28
C ASN A 165 3.00 -0.30 -2.25
N ALA A 166 2.22 -0.25 -1.16
CA ALA A 166 2.23 -1.28 -0.12
C ALA A 166 1.91 -2.67 -0.67
N THR A 167 0.86 -2.80 -1.46
CA THR A 167 0.46 -4.08 -2.09
C THR A 167 1.53 -4.60 -3.05
N SER A 168 2.19 -3.70 -3.80
CA SER A 168 3.29 -4.05 -4.70
C SER A 168 4.47 -4.62 -3.92
N VAL A 169 4.85 -3.97 -2.81
CA VAL A 169 5.96 -4.43 -1.95
C VAL A 169 5.65 -5.78 -1.31
N VAL A 170 4.41 -6.05 -0.86
CA VAL A 170 4.01 -7.39 -0.41
C VAL A 170 4.22 -8.42 -1.52
N GLY A 171 3.84 -8.08 -2.75
CA GLY A 171 4.01 -8.96 -3.91
C GLY A 171 5.46 -9.37 -4.18
N THR A 172 6.43 -8.50 -3.87
CA THR A 172 7.86 -8.80 -4.08
C THR A 172 8.46 -9.79 -3.06
N LEU A 173 7.75 -10.06 -1.96
CA LEU A 173 8.20 -11.02 -0.96
C LEU A 173 8.02 -12.48 -1.38
N TYR A 174 7.30 -12.73 -2.47
CA TYR A 174 6.93 -14.06 -2.93
C TYR A 174 7.29 -14.24 -4.40
N SER A 175 7.83 -15.41 -4.74
CA SER A 175 7.94 -15.82 -6.13
C SER A 175 6.55 -16.10 -6.73
N ALA A 176 6.46 -16.14 -8.06
CA ALA A 176 5.19 -16.37 -8.76
C ALA A 176 4.52 -17.71 -8.38
N ASP A 177 5.34 -18.73 -8.09
CA ASP A 177 4.90 -20.09 -7.76
C ASP A 177 4.87 -20.36 -6.24
N ASP A 178 5.06 -19.35 -5.38
CA ASP A 178 5.06 -19.53 -3.93
C ASP A 178 3.63 -19.75 -3.43
N THR A 179 3.34 -20.97 -2.96
CA THR A 179 2.02 -21.37 -2.43
C THR A 179 1.59 -20.58 -1.19
N ARG A 180 2.52 -19.88 -0.53
CA ARG A 180 2.26 -19.07 0.67
C ARG A 180 1.76 -17.66 0.34
N ARG A 181 1.85 -17.24 -0.93
CA ARG A 181 1.51 -15.89 -1.37
C ARG A 181 0.10 -15.46 -0.95
N ASP A 182 -0.89 -16.30 -1.19
CA ASP A 182 -2.30 -16.00 -0.86
C ASP A 182 -2.52 -15.85 0.66
N ALA A 183 -1.88 -16.70 1.45
CA ALA A 183 -1.91 -16.59 2.91
C ALA A 183 -1.20 -15.32 3.41
N GLY A 184 -0.09 -14.94 2.77
CA GLY A 184 0.60 -13.68 3.06
C GLY A 184 -0.26 -12.44 2.79
N PHE A 185 -0.94 -12.40 1.65
CA PHE A 185 -1.91 -11.34 1.35
C PHE A 185 -3.09 -11.34 2.34
N SER A 186 -3.56 -12.51 2.77
CA SER A 186 -4.63 -12.62 3.77
C SER A 186 -4.21 -12.02 5.10
N LEU A 187 -2.99 -12.26 5.56
CA LEU A 187 -2.43 -11.62 6.76
C LEU A 187 -2.29 -10.11 6.58
N PHE A 188 -1.80 -9.66 5.42
CA PHE A 188 -1.71 -8.23 5.11
C PHE A 188 -3.09 -7.54 5.20
N TYR A 189 -4.14 -8.13 4.62
CA TYR A 189 -5.50 -7.62 4.73
C TYR A 189 -6.07 -7.69 6.16
N LEU A 190 -5.67 -8.67 6.95
CA LEU A 190 -6.02 -8.70 8.38
C LEU A 190 -5.48 -7.47 9.11
N GLY A 191 -4.24 -7.05 8.83
CA GLY A 191 -3.65 -5.82 9.37
C GLY A 191 -4.45 -4.57 9.00
N ILE A 192 -4.85 -4.45 7.73
CA ILE A 192 -5.72 -3.36 7.24
C ILE A 192 -7.01 -3.28 8.07
N ASN A 193 -7.70 -4.41 8.22
CA ASN A 193 -8.99 -4.45 8.92
C ASN A 193 -8.82 -4.17 10.43
N LEU A 194 -7.75 -4.67 11.05
CA LEU A 194 -7.45 -4.42 12.45
C LEU A 194 -7.23 -2.93 12.71
N GLY A 195 -6.41 -2.27 11.87
CA GLY A 195 -6.18 -0.84 11.96
C GLY A 195 -7.46 -0.03 11.75
N ALA A 196 -8.25 -0.37 10.71
CA ALA A 196 -9.51 0.29 10.39
C ALA A 196 -10.57 0.14 11.50
N PHE A 197 -10.56 -0.96 12.23
CA PHE A 197 -11.46 -1.20 13.36
C PHE A 197 -11.02 -0.43 14.62
N MET A 198 -9.74 -0.53 14.98
CA MET A 198 -9.24 0.07 16.23
C MET A 198 -9.13 1.60 16.14
N GLY A 199 -8.77 2.13 14.97
CA GLY A 199 -8.54 3.55 14.76
C GLY A 199 -9.71 4.43 15.20
N PRO A 200 -10.90 4.32 14.59
CA PRO A 200 -12.05 5.15 14.93
C PRO A 200 -12.49 5.01 16.41
N ILE A 201 -12.38 3.81 16.97
CA ILE A 201 -12.76 3.57 18.37
C ILE A 201 -11.85 4.36 19.30
N LEU A 202 -10.54 4.21 19.17
CA LEU A 202 -9.58 4.82 20.09
C LEU A 202 -9.48 6.33 19.89
N THR A 203 -9.50 6.81 18.65
CA THR A 203 -9.51 8.25 18.37
C THR A 203 -10.81 8.91 18.84
N GLY A 204 -11.96 8.23 18.66
CA GLY A 204 -13.25 8.69 19.13
C GLY A 204 -13.34 8.78 20.65
N ILE A 205 -12.83 7.79 21.39
CA ILE A 205 -12.74 7.84 22.86
C ILE A 205 -11.88 9.04 23.29
N LEU A 206 -10.73 9.23 22.69
CA LEU A 206 -9.83 10.33 23.05
C LEU A 206 -10.44 11.70 22.70
N GLN A 207 -11.08 11.80 21.54
CA GLN A 207 -11.80 13.00 21.14
C GLN A 207 -12.94 13.37 22.11
N SER A 208 -13.73 12.38 22.53
CA SER A 208 -14.87 12.62 23.41
C SER A 208 -14.47 12.97 24.87
N THR A 209 -13.27 12.54 25.30
CA THR A 209 -12.78 12.77 26.68
C THR A 209 -11.85 13.97 26.79
N LEU A 210 -10.97 14.18 25.81
CA LEU A 210 -9.90 15.20 25.86
C LEU A 210 -10.01 16.26 24.75
N GLY A 211 -10.81 15.99 23.71
CA GLY A 211 -11.02 16.91 22.59
C GLY A 211 -10.35 16.45 21.28
N PHE A 212 -10.70 17.15 20.19
CA PHE A 212 -10.35 16.76 18.81
C PHE A 212 -8.84 16.65 18.56
N HIS A 213 -8.05 17.62 19.03
CA HIS A 213 -6.60 17.64 18.82
C HIS A 213 -5.89 16.41 19.42
N TYR A 214 -6.40 15.88 20.55
CA TYR A 214 -5.89 14.64 21.14
C TYR A 214 -6.24 13.42 20.27
N GLY A 215 -7.45 13.39 19.69
CA GLY A 215 -7.83 12.34 18.74
C GLY A 215 -6.93 12.35 17.49
N PHE A 216 -6.67 13.52 16.90
CA PHE A 216 -5.72 13.67 15.80
C PHE A 216 -4.29 13.34 16.22
N GLY A 217 -3.89 13.69 17.45
CA GLY A 217 -2.59 13.34 18.03
C GLY A 217 -2.39 11.83 18.13
N LEU A 218 -3.42 11.09 18.52
CA LEU A 218 -3.36 9.62 18.55
C LEU A 218 -3.16 9.02 17.15
N ALA A 219 -3.79 9.58 16.13
CA ALA A 219 -3.56 9.18 14.75
C ALA A 219 -2.10 9.46 14.34
N ALA A 220 -1.52 10.60 14.72
CA ALA A 220 -0.12 10.92 14.51
C ALA A 220 0.83 9.92 15.18
N ILE A 221 0.54 9.56 16.44
CA ILE A 221 1.33 8.55 17.18
C ILE A 221 1.25 7.19 16.47
N GLY A 222 0.06 6.74 16.09
CA GLY A 222 -0.13 5.47 15.37
C GLY A 222 0.72 5.41 14.10
N MET A 223 0.64 6.43 13.26
CA MET A 223 1.44 6.47 12.03
C MET A 223 2.95 6.56 12.30
N THR A 224 3.36 7.26 13.36
CA THR A 224 4.76 7.31 13.78
C THR A 224 5.28 5.94 14.20
N LEU A 225 4.47 5.15 14.93
CA LEU A 225 4.82 3.76 15.26
C LEU A 225 5.01 2.90 14.01
N GLY A 226 4.13 3.05 13.02
CA GLY A 226 4.29 2.39 11.72
C GLY A 226 5.58 2.77 11.02
N LEU A 227 5.93 4.06 11.00
CA LEU A 227 7.17 4.54 10.41
C LEU A 227 8.42 4.00 11.13
N VAL A 228 8.43 4.00 12.47
CA VAL A 228 9.52 3.44 13.28
C VAL A 228 9.67 1.94 13.02
N GLN A 229 8.57 1.21 12.96
CA GLN A 229 8.57 -0.22 12.63
C GLN A 229 9.14 -0.48 11.22
N TYR A 230 8.82 0.37 10.24
CA TYR A 230 9.37 0.25 8.90
C TYR A 230 10.88 0.53 8.85
N LEU A 231 11.34 1.53 9.59
CA LEU A 231 12.76 1.85 9.69
C LEU A 231 13.59 0.71 10.29
N SER A 232 13.01 -0.09 11.18
CA SER A 232 13.70 -1.26 11.73
C SER A 232 13.96 -2.34 10.68
N LEU A 233 13.22 -2.36 9.58
CA LEU A 233 13.44 -3.27 8.43
C LEU A 233 14.69 -2.87 7.62
N ILE A 234 14.91 -1.57 7.44
CA ILE A 234 15.99 -1.06 6.58
C ILE A 234 17.37 -1.30 7.22
N HIS A 235 17.41 -1.54 8.54
CA HIS A 235 18.64 -1.76 9.30
C HIS A 235 18.94 -3.23 9.61
N ILE A 236 18.12 -4.18 9.13
CA ILE A 236 18.35 -5.64 9.23
C ILE A 236 18.73 -6.19 7.87
#